data_e74024ca336973e615849937680aab85
#
_entry.id   e74024ca336973e615849937680aab85
#
_cell.length_a   1.000
_cell.length_b   1.000
_cell.length_c   1.000
_cell.angle_alpha   90.00
_cell.angle_beta   90.00
_cell.angle_gamma   90.00
#
_symmetry.space_group_name_H-M   'P 1'
#
loop_
_entity.id
_entity.type
_entity.pdbx_description
1 polymer ?
#
loop_
_entity_poly.entity_id
_entity_poly.type
_entity_poly.pdbx_seq_one_letter_code
_entity_poly.pdbx_strand_id
1 'polypeptide(L)'
;MNILLSAYSINPYKGSEDAVGWNWALTLSRKLPDSTIYILTRTYNEIATKKGIKEYGLQNVKLVIVEVPKALDWFREKHSAFHHAYYILWQKVAYNWAKKSGIKFDIIHHVSMGNYRICGDMYKFKNAHTIFGPVGGGQTTPASLRSYYSTQRNYEKFRDNVNKAFSKFNFYKKQINLFDDIYTVNNETKNAIETATGKKCKKLCDISINSNMQ
;
A
#
# COMPACT_ATOMS: atom_id res chain seq x y z
N MET A 1 3.59 14.86 16.20
CA MET A 1 3.03 13.52 16.00
C MET A 1 4.07 12.61 15.34
N ASN A 2 4.00 11.31 15.61
CA ASN A 2 4.78 10.29 14.90
C ASN A 2 3.87 9.56 13.91
N ILE A 3 4.20 9.67 12.61
CA ILE A 3 3.42 9.06 11.53
C ILE A 3 4.27 7.98 10.88
N LEU A 4 3.76 6.76 10.81
CA LEU A 4 4.39 5.65 10.10
C LEU A 4 3.75 5.48 8.73
N LEU A 5 4.54 5.59 7.67
CA LEU A 5 4.16 5.19 6.31
C LEU A 5 4.73 3.82 6.01
N SER A 6 3.87 2.81 5.91
CA SER A 6 4.25 1.49 5.40
C SER A 6 4.23 1.52 3.87
N ALA A 7 5.40 1.78 3.28
CA ALA A 7 5.59 2.00 1.86
C ALA A 7 6.51 0.93 1.25
N TYR A 8 5.95 -0.23 0.91
CA TYR A 8 6.68 -1.32 0.24
C TYR A 8 7.36 -0.86 -1.06
N SER A 9 6.68 0.00 -1.83
CA SER A 9 7.18 0.70 -3.00
C SER A 9 7.21 2.20 -2.73
N ILE A 10 8.38 2.81 -2.96
CA ILE A 10 8.58 4.24 -2.84
C ILE A 10 9.81 4.67 -3.64
N ASN A 11 9.63 5.60 -4.58
CA ASN A 11 10.74 6.14 -5.36
C ASN A 11 10.35 7.52 -5.94
N PRO A 12 11.12 8.57 -5.68
CA PRO A 12 10.84 9.93 -6.19
C PRO A 12 11.02 10.07 -7.71
N TYR A 13 11.71 9.12 -8.35
CA TYR A 13 12.09 9.19 -9.77
C TYR A 13 11.31 8.19 -10.66
N LYS A 14 10.34 7.48 -10.08
CA LYS A 14 9.51 6.51 -10.78
C LYS A 14 8.04 6.87 -10.68
N GLY A 15 7.25 6.38 -11.62
CA GLY A 15 5.79 6.50 -11.60
C GLY A 15 5.08 5.36 -10.85
N SER A 16 3.76 5.28 -11.02
CA SER A 16 2.90 4.23 -10.46
C SER A 16 3.01 4.11 -8.93
N GLU A 17 3.02 2.91 -8.40
CA GLU A 17 3.09 2.61 -6.94
C GLU A 17 4.26 3.29 -6.22
N ASP A 18 5.41 3.40 -6.89
CA ASP A 18 6.58 4.06 -6.34
C ASP A 18 6.33 5.55 -6.09
N ALA A 19 5.65 6.22 -7.04
CA ALA A 19 5.27 7.63 -6.92
C ALA A 19 4.22 7.84 -5.82
N VAL A 20 3.27 6.92 -5.66
CA VAL A 20 2.24 7.03 -4.60
C VAL A 20 2.91 7.09 -3.23
N GLY A 21 3.80 6.14 -2.93
CA GLY A 21 4.54 6.14 -1.66
C GLY A 21 5.34 7.43 -1.43
N TRP A 22 6.02 7.91 -2.47
CA TRP A 22 6.81 9.13 -2.40
C TRP A 22 5.96 10.38 -2.20
N ASN A 23 4.90 10.56 -2.97
CA ASN A 23 4.03 11.74 -2.89
C ASN A 23 3.33 11.85 -1.53
N TRP A 24 2.98 10.73 -0.91
CA TRP A 24 2.48 10.74 0.47
C TRP A 24 3.54 11.22 1.46
N ALA A 25 4.77 10.69 1.38
CA ALA A 25 5.86 11.11 2.26
C ALA A 25 6.17 12.61 2.10
N LEU A 26 6.28 13.08 0.86
CA LEU A 26 6.53 14.48 0.52
C LEU A 26 5.42 15.39 1.03
N THR A 27 4.15 15.03 0.79
CA THR A 27 3.00 15.83 1.17
C THR A 27 2.88 15.93 2.69
N LEU A 28 3.01 14.81 3.41
CA LEU A 28 2.94 14.80 4.87
C LEU A 28 4.08 15.58 5.49
N SER A 29 5.31 15.42 4.98
CA SER A 29 6.47 16.19 5.46
C SER A 29 6.25 17.69 5.36
N ARG A 30 5.74 18.17 4.22
CA ARG A 30 5.49 19.59 3.98
C ARG A 30 4.29 20.15 4.73
N LYS A 31 3.21 19.35 4.84
CA LYS A 31 1.96 19.81 5.49
C LYS A 31 2.00 19.70 7.02
N LEU A 32 2.87 18.86 7.55
CA LEU A 32 2.99 18.57 8.98
C LEU A 32 4.45 18.71 9.45
N PRO A 33 5.05 19.91 9.37
CA PRO A 33 6.47 20.12 9.64
C PRO A 33 6.87 19.75 11.09
N ASP A 34 5.96 19.89 12.05
CA ASP A 34 6.18 19.53 13.46
C ASP A 34 5.97 18.04 13.77
N SER A 35 5.69 17.24 12.75
CA SER A 35 5.51 15.80 12.89
C SER A 35 6.72 15.05 12.37
N THR A 36 7.04 13.89 12.97
CA THR A 36 8.08 13.01 12.42
C THR A 36 7.44 11.95 11.54
N ILE A 37 7.88 11.87 10.29
CA ILE A 37 7.39 10.92 9.28
C ILE A 37 8.39 9.77 9.17
N TYR A 38 7.99 8.57 9.60
CA TYR A 38 8.79 7.35 9.47
C TYR A 38 8.38 6.64 8.18
N ILE A 39 9.27 6.56 7.21
CA ILE A 39 9.06 5.79 5.98
C ILE A 39 9.64 4.40 6.19
N LEU A 40 8.77 3.41 6.25
CA LEU A 40 9.15 2.01 6.36
C LEU A 40 9.12 1.36 4.98
N THR A 41 10.28 0.94 4.48
CA THR A 41 10.43 0.42 3.12
C THR A 41 11.53 -0.65 3.01
N ARG A 42 11.76 -1.14 1.79
CA ARG A 42 12.77 -2.17 1.46
C ARG A 42 14.12 -1.57 1.09
N THR A 43 15.16 -2.36 1.21
CA THR A 43 16.53 -2.02 0.74
C THR A 43 16.56 -1.57 -0.73
N TYR A 44 15.74 -2.20 -1.58
CA TYR A 44 15.64 -1.80 -3.00
C TYR A 44 15.33 -0.32 -3.22
N ASN A 45 14.59 0.29 -2.32
CA ASN A 45 14.17 1.70 -2.43
C ASN A 45 15.13 2.68 -1.72
N GLU A 46 16.08 2.17 -0.96
CA GLU A 46 16.88 2.94 0.00
C GLU A 46 17.63 4.10 -0.66
N ILE A 47 18.43 3.82 -1.70
CA ILE A 47 19.30 4.81 -2.35
C ILE A 47 18.46 5.94 -2.95
N ALA A 48 17.42 5.59 -3.72
CA ALA A 48 16.57 6.58 -4.37
C ALA A 48 15.80 7.43 -3.36
N THR A 49 15.27 6.80 -2.30
CA THR A 49 14.52 7.52 -1.27
C THR A 49 15.42 8.44 -0.45
N LYS A 50 16.63 8.01 -0.05
CA LYS A 50 17.61 8.86 0.64
C LYS A 50 17.99 10.07 -0.21
N LYS A 51 18.24 9.85 -1.51
CA LYS A 51 18.55 10.94 -2.44
C LYS A 51 17.40 11.93 -2.52
N GLY A 52 16.15 11.46 -2.68
CA GLY A 52 14.98 12.32 -2.70
C GLY A 52 14.78 13.10 -1.40
N ILE A 53 14.91 12.47 -0.23
CA ILE A 53 14.81 13.17 1.07
C ILE A 53 15.78 14.34 1.12
N LYS A 54 17.03 14.15 0.67
CA LYS A 54 18.06 15.19 0.61
C LYS A 54 17.72 16.30 -0.40
N GLU A 55 17.36 15.92 -1.64
CA GLU A 55 17.05 16.87 -2.72
C GLU A 55 15.83 17.74 -2.41
N TYR A 56 14.80 17.18 -1.79
CA TYR A 56 13.58 17.89 -1.43
C TYR A 56 13.65 18.55 -0.04
N GLY A 57 14.78 18.43 0.68
CA GLY A 57 15.02 19.06 1.97
C GLY A 57 14.11 18.61 3.10
N LEU A 58 13.70 17.33 3.12
CA LEU A 58 12.72 16.81 4.07
C LEU A 58 13.37 16.51 5.43
N GLN A 59 13.39 17.51 6.32
CA GLN A 59 14.09 17.47 7.62
C GLN A 59 13.39 16.57 8.66
N ASN A 60 12.07 16.43 8.56
CA ASN A 60 11.24 15.69 9.51
C ASN A 60 10.94 14.24 9.08
N VAL A 61 11.65 13.74 8.05
CA VAL A 61 11.50 12.37 7.52
C VAL A 61 12.62 11.48 8.02
N LYS A 62 12.25 10.30 8.54
CA LYS A 62 13.15 9.22 8.96
C LYS A 62 12.92 7.99 8.09
N LEU A 63 13.94 7.58 7.35
CA LEU A 63 13.89 6.39 6.53
C LEU A 63 14.26 5.16 7.36
N VAL A 64 13.42 4.15 7.33
CA VAL A 64 13.62 2.87 8.00
C VAL A 64 13.58 1.76 6.97
N ILE A 65 14.66 0.98 6.94
CA ILE A 65 14.78 -0.14 6.02
C ILE A 65 14.49 -1.43 6.77
N VAL A 66 13.52 -2.18 6.27
CA VAL A 66 13.23 -3.53 6.74
C VAL A 66 13.19 -4.49 5.56
N GLU A 67 13.75 -5.67 5.78
CA GLU A 67 13.88 -6.67 4.72
C GLU A 67 13.46 -8.04 5.23
N VAL A 68 12.91 -8.84 4.35
CA VAL A 68 12.67 -10.26 4.60
C VAL A 68 14.03 -10.98 4.61
N PRO A 69 14.23 -12.01 5.44
CA PRO A 69 15.51 -12.74 5.47
C PRO A 69 15.98 -13.16 4.09
N LYS A 70 17.26 -12.93 3.79
CA LYS A 70 17.88 -13.15 2.45
C LYS A 70 17.63 -14.55 1.87
N ALA A 71 17.51 -15.57 2.73
CA ALA A 71 17.19 -16.92 2.28
C ALA A 71 15.87 -17.02 1.49
N LEU A 72 14.96 -16.05 1.63
CA LEU A 72 13.69 -15.99 0.92
C LEU A 72 13.73 -15.12 -0.35
N ASP A 73 14.82 -14.37 -0.58
CA ASP A 73 14.98 -13.55 -1.80
C ASP A 73 15.05 -14.42 -3.06
N TRP A 74 15.68 -15.59 -2.95
CA TRP A 74 15.77 -16.56 -4.05
C TRP A 74 14.38 -16.98 -4.59
N PHE A 75 13.37 -17.08 -3.73
CA PHE A 75 12.00 -17.40 -4.17
C PHE A 75 11.36 -16.26 -4.96
N ARG A 76 11.67 -15.00 -4.63
CA ARG A 76 11.13 -13.81 -5.31
C ARG A 76 11.55 -13.74 -6.78
N GLU A 77 12.80 -14.10 -7.07
CA GLU A 77 13.39 -13.92 -8.41
C GLU A 77 12.87 -14.92 -9.44
N LYS A 78 12.41 -16.09 -8.99
CA LYS A 78 12.05 -17.19 -9.90
C LYS A 78 10.65 -17.12 -10.50
N HIS A 79 9.65 -16.55 -9.83
CA HIS A 79 8.27 -16.54 -10.32
C HIS A 79 7.46 -15.35 -9.84
N SER A 80 6.65 -14.75 -10.73
CA SER A 80 5.77 -13.61 -10.41
C SER A 80 4.74 -13.90 -9.30
N ALA A 81 4.29 -15.14 -9.16
CA ALA A 81 3.40 -15.57 -8.07
C ALA A 81 4.02 -15.38 -6.68
N PHE A 82 5.36 -15.47 -6.57
CA PHE A 82 6.06 -15.27 -5.30
C PHE A 82 6.18 -13.80 -4.89
N HIS A 83 5.97 -12.84 -5.79
CA HIS A 83 5.95 -11.42 -5.44
C HIS A 83 4.88 -11.10 -4.40
N HIS A 84 3.68 -11.67 -4.54
CA HIS A 84 2.61 -11.47 -3.56
C HIS A 84 2.91 -12.16 -2.22
N ALA A 85 3.46 -13.36 -2.24
CA ALA A 85 3.87 -14.06 -1.02
C ALA A 85 5.00 -13.32 -0.30
N TYR A 86 6.00 -12.84 -1.04
CA TYR A 86 7.08 -12.01 -0.50
C TYR A 86 6.53 -10.70 0.11
N TYR A 87 5.59 -10.05 -0.56
CA TYR A 87 4.94 -8.86 -0.04
C TYR A 87 4.20 -9.12 1.28
N ILE A 88 3.48 -10.25 1.38
CA ILE A 88 2.81 -10.65 2.63
C ILE A 88 3.82 -10.89 3.76
N LEU A 89 4.95 -11.54 3.46
CA LEU A 89 6.03 -11.73 4.44
C LEU A 89 6.66 -10.41 4.86
N TRP A 90 6.92 -9.51 3.91
CA TRP A 90 7.44 -8.18 4.21
C TRP A 90 6.49 -7.40 5.12
N GLN A 91 5.18 -7.47 4.91
CA GLN A 91 4.19 -6.82 5.79
C GLN A 91 4.29 -7.31 7.24
N LYS A 92 4.57 -8.60 7.45
CA LYS A 92 4.81 -9.16 8.79
C LYS A 92 6.09 -8.63 9.41
N VAL A 93 7.16 -8.54 8.63
CA VAL A 93 8.44 -7.98 9.10
C VAL A 93 8.27 -6.49 9.44
N ALA A 94 7.60 -5.73 8.58
CA ALA A 94 7.28 -4.32 8.78
C ALA A 94 6.47 -4.09 10.07
N TYR A 95 5.41 -4.87 10.29
CA TYR A 95 4.62 -4.84 11.51
C TYR A 95 5.46 -5.17 12.75
N ASN A 96 6.27 -6.23 12.69
CA ASN A 96 7.11 -6.65 13.81
C ASN A 96 8.15 -5.60 14.16
N TRP A 97 8.76 -4.96 13.16
CA TRP A 97 9.66 -3.84 13.40
C TRP A 97 8.93 -2.69 14.09
N ALA A 98 7.81 -2.25 13.57
CA ALA A 98 7.03 -1.15 14.13
C ALA A 98 6.62 -1.43 15.59
N LYS A 99 6.20 -2.67 15.88
CA LYS A 99 5.84 -3.11 17.23
C LYS A 99 7.03 -3.11 18.20
N LYS A 100 8.23 -3.48 17.72
CA LYS A 100 9.45 -3.60 18.55
C LYS A 100 10.22 -2.30 18.66
N SER A 101 9.94 -1.30 17.82
CA SER A 101 10.68 -0.04 17.76
C SER A 101 10.63 0.81 19.04
N GLY A 102 9.66 0.57 19.91
CA GLY A 102 9.40 1.40 21.09
C GLY A 102 8.79 2.77 20.77
N ILE A 103 8.59 3.08 19.48
CA ILE A 103 8.03 4.36 19.03
C ILE A 103 6.51 4.31 19.18
N LYS A 104 5.96 5.29 19.91
CA LYS A 104 4.52 5.50 19.94
C LYS A 104 4.10 6.23 18.65
N PHE A 105 3.46 5.52 17.73
CA PHE A 105 2.88 6.10 16.53
C PHE A 105 1.48 6.63 16.83
N ASP A 106 1.18 7.84 16.34
CA ASP A 106 -0.16 8.43 16.40
C ASP A 106 -0.99 8.00 15.18
N ILE A 107 -0.34 7.92 14.00
CA ILE A 107 -0.95 7.47 12.74
C ILE A 107 -0.07 6.40 12.10
N ILE A 108 -0.70 5.36 11.60
CA ILE A 108 -0.05 4.31 10.81
C ILE A 108 -0.79 4.18 9.48
N HIS A 109 -0.12 4.51 8.39
CA HIS A 109 -0.68 4.51 7.07
C HIS A 109 -0.03 3.45 6.18
N HIS A 110 -0.79 2.44 5.80
CA HIS A 110 -0.40 1.46 4.80
C HIS A 110 -0.70 2.05 3.41
N VAL A 111 0.33 2.54 2.71
CA VAL A 111 0.18 3.38 1.52
C VAL A 111 0.46 2.66 0.21
N SER A 112 1.34 1.67 0.19
CA SER A 112 1.68 0.84 -0.98
C SER A 112 2.06 -0.59 -0.58
N MET A 113 1.78 -1.61 -1.34
CA MET A 113 1.13 -1.72 -2.66
C MET A 113 -0.39 -1.55 -2.52
N GLY A 114 -0.99 -0.76 -3.45
CA GLY A 114 -2.41 -0.44 -3.45
C GLY A 114 -3.38 -1.58 -3.83
N ASN A 115 -3.07 -2.82 -3.49
CA ASN A 115 -3.96 -3.96 -3.75
C ASN A 115 -4.93 -4.17 -2.59
N TYR A 116 -6.23 -3.93 -2.83
CA TYR A 116 -7.26 -4.02 -1.79
C TYR A 116 -7.38 -5.40 -1.11
N ARG A 117 -6.89 -6.48 -1.76
CA ARG A 117 -6.95 -7.85 -1.22
C ARG A 117 -5.89 -8.16 -0.17
N ILE A 118 -4.82 -7.35 -0.11
CA ILE A 118 -3.67 -7.59 0.77
C ILE A 118 -3.47 -6.36 1.66
N CYS A 119 -4.15 -6.34 2.79
CA CYS A 119 -4.15 -5.20 3.71
C CYS A 119 -3.00 -5.19 4.73
N GLY A 120 -2.15 -6.22 4.72
CA GLY A 120 -1.03 -6.34 5.67
C GLY A 120 -1.48 -6.52 7.12
N ASP A 121 -0.63 -6.15 8.05
CA ASP A 121 -0.82 -6.38 9.49
C ASP A 121 -0.97 -5.09 10.33
N MET A 122 -0.93 -3.91 9.70
CA MET A 122 -0.92 -2.62 10.42
C MET A 122 -2.24 -2.33 11.17
N TYR A 123 -3.35 -2.94 10.77
CA TYR A 123 -4.63 -2.88 11.50
C TYR A 123 -4.56 -3.41 12.94
N LYS A 124 -3.48 -4.12 13.31
CA LYS A 124 -3.31 -4.69 14.65
C LYS A 124 -2.88 -3.65 15.70
N PHE A 125 -2.46 -2.46 15.29
CA PHE A 125 -2.15 -1.38 16.21
C PHE A 125 -3.44 -0.76 16.76
N LYS A 126 -3.66 -0.91 18.08
CA LYS A 126 -4.88 -0.41 18.74
C LYS A 126 -4.74 1.00 19.30
N ASN A 127 -3.49 1.47 19.43
CA ASN A 127 -3.18 2.78 20.04
C ASN A 127 -2.73 3.82 19.01
N ALA A 128 -2.97 3.55 17.72
CA ALA A 128 -2.68 4.46 16.61
C ALA A 128 -3.89 4.50 15.69
N HIS A 129 -4.12 5.63 15.03
CA HIS A 129 -5.11 5.73 13.96
C HIS A 129 -4.58 5.04 12.70
N THR A 130 -5.24 3.99 12.27
CA THR A 130 -4.77 3.11 11.19
C THR A 130 -5.48 3.39 9.87
N ILE A 131 -4.72 3.64 8.81
CA ILE A 131 -5.21 4.00 7.48
C ILE A 131 -4.75 2.96 6.47
N PHE A 132 -5.67 2.49 5.63
CA PHE A 132 -5.40 1.59 4.51
C PHE A 132 -5.71 2.26 3.18
N GLY A 133 -4.73 2.34 2.31
CA GLY A 133 -4.91 2.88 0.95
C GLY A 133 -4.13 4.16 0.64
N PRO A 134 -4.40 4.78 -0.53
CA PRO A 134 -5.48 4.43 -1.47
C PRO A 134 -5.25 3.09 -2.17
N VAL A 135 -6.30 2.29 -2.26
CA VAL A 135 -6.23 0.93 -2.84
C VAL A 135 -7.13 0.78 -4.08
N GLY A 136 -6.67 -0.05 -5.01
CA GLY A 136 -7.34 -0.40 -6.24
C GLY A 136 -7.46 -1.91 -6.45
N GLY A 137 -7.80 -2.31 -7.68
CA GLY A 137 -7.82 -3.72 -8.10
C GLY A 137 -9.19 -4.39 -8.01
N GLY A 138 -10.24 -3.64 -7.63
CA GLY A 138 -11.63 -4.10 -7.66
C GLY A 138 -12.31 -3.95 -9.01
N GLN A 139 -11.64 -3.33 -10.00
CA GLN A 139 -12.20 -3.14 -11.34
C GLN A 139 -12.40 -4.47 -12.06
N THR A 140 -13.47 -4.54 -12.86
CA THR A 140 -13.74 -5.62 -13.80
C THR A 140 -13.82 -5.06 -15.21
N THR A 141 -13.42 -5.86 -16.19
CA THR A 141 -13.56 -5.46 -17.59
C THR A 141 -15.04 -5.38 -17.98
N PRO A 142 -15.54 -4.24 -18.51
CA PRO A 142 -16.90 -4.10 -18.99
C PRO A 142 -17.26 -5.19 -19.98
N ALA A 143 -18.49 -5.70 -19.93
CA ALA A 143 -18.94 -6.78 -20.80
C ALA A 143 -18.80 -6.44 -22.29
N SER A 144 -19.03 -5.16 -22.66
CA SER A 144 -18.89 -4.63 -24.02
C SER A 144 -17.45 -4.69 -24.56
N LEU A 145 -16.44 -4.66 -23.70
CA LEU A 145 -15.04 -4.69 -24.09
C LEU A 145 -14.41 -6.10 -24.08
N ARG A 146 -15.14 -7.10 -23.58
CA ARG A 146 -14.61 -8.48 -23.44
C ARG A 146 -14.25 -9.15 -24.77
N SER A 147 -14.84 -8.72 -25.89
CA SER A 147 -14.52 -9.22 -27.24
C SER A 147 -13.12 -8.81 -27.70
N TYR A 148 -12.63 -7.65 -27.25
CA TYR A 148 -11.31 -7.13 -27.61
C TYR A 148 -10.14 -7.83 -26.87
N TYR A 149 -10.42 -8.60 -25.82
CA TYR A 149 -9.42 -9.27 -24.98
C TYR A 149 -9.45 -10.79 -25.19
N SER A 150 -9.51 -11.27 -26.43
CA SER A 150 -9.62 -12.70 -26.72
C SER A 150 -8.49 -13.53 -26.09
N THR A 151 -7.25 -13.05 -26.12
CA THR A 151 -6.07 -13.71 -25.56
C THR A 151 -5.99 -13.65 -24.04
N GLN A 152 -6.61 -12.66 -23.39
CA GLN A 152 -6.57 -12.47 -21.93
C GLN A 152 -7.89 -12.87 -21.24
N ARG A 153 -8.85 -13.42 -21.98
CA ARG A 153 -10.19 -13.77 -21.47
C ARG A 153 -10.15 -14.70 -20.25
N ASN A 154 -9.22 -15.66 -20.24
CA ASN A 154 -9.08 -16.60 -19.13
C ASN A 154 -8.48 -15.92 -17.90
N TYR A 155 -7.53 -14.99 -18.09
CA TYR A 155 -6.94 -14.19 -17.02
C TYR A 155 -7.99 -13.27 -16.37
N GLU A 156 -8.82 -12.58 -17.17
CA GLU A 156 -9.90 -11.73 -16.68
C GLU A 156 -10.95 -12.53 -15.89
N LYS A 157 -11.36 -13.70 -16.39
CA LYS A 157 -12.27 -14.60 -15.66
C LYS A 157 -11.66 -15.08 -14.34
N PHE A 158 -10.36 -15.42 -14.35
CA PHE A 158 -9.65 -15.81 -13.15
C PHE A 158 -9.61 -14.66 -12.12
N ARG A 159 -9.30 -13.43 -12.56
CA ARG A 159 -9.31 -12.23 -11.72
C ARG A 159 -10.68 -11.97 -11.11
N ASP A 160 -11.75 -12.06 -11.90
CA ASP A 160 -13.12 -11.89 -11.42
C ASP A 160 -13.51 -12.95 -10.38
N ASN A 161 -13.10 -14.21 -10.59
CA ASN A 161 -13.35 -15.29 -9.65
C ASN A 161 -12.56 -15.08 -8.33
N VAL A 162 -11.30 -14.64 -8.42
CA VAL A 162 -10.50 -14.29 -7.25
C VAL A 162 -11.16 -13.15 -6.48
N ASN A 163 -11.63 -12.09 -7.15
CA ASN A 163 -12.33 -10.98 -6.50
C ASN A 163 -13.59 -11.46 -5.75
N LYS A 164 -14.39 -12.31 -6.40
CA LYS A 164 -15.59 -12.92 -5.77
C LYS A 164 -15.25 -13.82 -4.60
N ALA A 165 -14.16 -14.59 -4.69
CA ALA A 165 -13.72 -15.45 -3.60
C ALA A 165 -13.28 -14.64 -2.40
N PHE A 166 -12.46 -13.58 -2.60
CA PHE A 166 -11.99 -12.72 -1.52
C PHE A 166 -13.13 -12.06 -0.74
N SER A 167 -14.19 -11.65 -1.43
CA SER A 167 -15.37 -11.06 -0.77
C SER A 167 -16.08 -12.02 0.20
N LYS A 168 -15.84 -13.33 0.09
CA LYS A 168 -16.44 -14.36 0.95
C LYS A 168 -15.58 -14.74 2.15
N PHE A 169 -14.27 -14.41 2.15
CA PHE A 169 -13.39 -14.81 3.25
C PHE A 169 -13.62 -13.99 4.52
N ASN A 170 -14.08 -14.66 5.57
CA ASN A 170 -14.31 -14.04 6.89
C ASN A 170 -13.04 -13.42 7.48
N PHE A 171 -11.87 -13.99 7.19
CA PHE A 171 -10.59 -13.45 7.63
C PHE A 171 -10.32 -12.07 7.04
N TYR A 172 -10.51 -11.90 5.73
CA TYR A 172 -10.38 -10.60 5.06
C TYR A 172 -11.33 -9.55 5.65
N LYS A 173 -12.61 -9.93 5.84
CA LYS A 173 -13.61 -9.03 6.44
C LYS A 173 -13.19 -8.53 7.81
N LYS A 174 -12.67 -9.43 8.66
CA LYS A 174 -12.18 -9.07 9.99
C LYS A 174 -11.02 -8.09 9.93
N GLN A 175 -10.04 -8.32 9.04
CA GLN A 175 -8.87 -7.45 8.90
C GLN A 175 -9.26 -6.05 8.45
N ILE A 176 -10.07 -5.94 7.39
CA ILE A 176 -10.51 -4.66 6.82
C ILE A 176 -11.31 -3.85 7.84
N ASN A 177 -12.19 -4.49 8.61
CA ASN A 177 -13.01 -3.81 9.60
C ASN A 177 -12.21 -3.25 10.79
N LEU A 178 -10.97 -3.70 10.98
CA LEU A 178 -10.11 -3.23 12.06
C LEU A 178 -9.31 -1.97 11.71
N PHE A 179 -9.22 -1.57 10.43
CA PHE A 179 -8.69 -0.25 10.10
C PHE A 179 -9.66 0.86 10.48
N ASP A 180 -9.16 2.01 10.88
CA ASP A 180 -9.99 3.18 11.19
C ASP A 180 -10.53 3.80 9.91
N ASP A 181 -9.65 4.09 8.94
CA ASP A 181 -10.00 4.64 7.63
C ASP A 181 -9.51 3.77 6.47
N ILE A 182 -10.32 3.74 5.41
CA ILE A 182 -9.98 3.07 4.15
C ILE A 182 -10.21 4.03 3.00
N TYR A 183 -9.17 4.20 2.17
CA TYR A 183 -9.25 4.99 0.96
C TYR A 183 -9.16 4.10 -0.28
N THR A 184 -9.95 4.40 -1.29
CA THR A 184 -10.00 3.66 -2.56
C THR A 184 -9.83 4.60 -3.75
N VAL A 185 -9.16 4.12 -4.80
CA VAL A 185 -8.86 4.94 -6.00
C VAL A 185 -10.08 5.12 -6.91
N ASN A 186 -11.05 4.22 -6.84
CA ASN A 186 -12.23 4.21 -7.72
C ASN A 186 -13.47 3.62 -7.02
N ASN A 187 -14.61 3.82 -7.66
CA ASN A 187 -15.90 3.38 -7.11
C ASN A 187 -16.07 1.86 -7.13
N GLU A 188 -15.46 1.16 -8.10
CA GLU A 188 -15.55 -0.30 -8.21
C GLU A 188 -14.87 -0.97 -7.01
N THR A 189 -13.66 -0.52 -6.66
CA THR A 189 -12.96 -1.03 -5.48
C THR A 189 -13.70 -0.65 -4.19
N LYS A 190 -14.20 0.59 -4.10
CA LYS A 190 -15.04 1.03 -2.98
C LYS A 190 -16.22 0.09 -2.79
N ASN A 191 -17.02 -0.12 -3.83
CA ASN A 191 -18.21 -0.97 -3.78
C ASN A 191 -17.84 -2.42 -3.44
N ALA A 192 -16.72 -2.95 -3.98
CA ALA A 192 -16.25 -4.29 -3.66
C ALA A 192 -15.95 -4.47 -2.17
N ILE A 193 -15.25 -3.50 -1.54
CA ILE A 193 -14.94 -3.54 -0.11
C ILE A 193 -16.21 -3.36 0.73
N GLU A 194 -17.01 -2.33 0.45
CA GLU A 194 -18.21 -2.00 1.21
C GLU A 194 -19.24 -3.15 1.17
N THR A 195 -19.44 -3.76 -0.01
CA THR A 195 -20.32 -4.93 -0.16
C THR A 195 -19.81 -6.14 0.61
N ALA A 196 -18.50 -6.38 0.56
CA ALA A 196 -17.90 -7.54 1.21
C ALA A 196 -17.87 -7.42 2.74
N THR A 197 -17.65 -6.22 3.28
CA THR A 197 -17.27 -6.02 4.69
C THR A 197 -18.24 -5.17 5.49
N GLY A 198 -19.08 -4.36 4.84
CA GLY A 198 -19.91 -3.33 5.46
C GLY A 198 -19.14 -2.06 5.87
N LYS A 199 -17.80 -2.06 5.79
CA LYS A 199 -16.95 -0.93 6.16
C LYS A 199 -17.02 0.17 5.11
N LYS A 200 -17.38 1.37 5.51
CA LYS A 200 -17.41 2.54 4.62
C LYS A 200 -16.01 2.94 4.18
N CYS A 201 -15.87 3.26 2.89
CA CYS A 201 -14.62 3.68 2.27
C CYS A 201 -14.75 5.11 1.73
N LYS A 202 -13.64 5.83 1.78
CA LYS A 202 -13.51 7.16 1.19
C LYS A 202 -12.81 7.03 -0.18
N LYS A 203 -13.23 7.81 -1.16
CA LYS A 203 -12.56 7.84 -2.47
C LYS A 203 -11.45 8.87 -2.45
N LEU A 204 -10.26 8.49 -2.91
CA LEU A 204 -9.11 9.37 -3.06
C LEU A 204 -8.31 8.93 -4.28
N CYS A 205 -8.01 9.86 -5.19
CA CYS A 205 -7.15 9.58 -6.33
C CYS A 205 -5.72 9.30 -5.85
N ASP A 206 -5.11 8.23 -6.34
CA ASP A 206 -3.74 7.83 -6.01
C ASP A 206 -2.68 8.48 -6.91
N ILE A 207 -3.11 8.99 -8.08
CA ILE A 207 -2.24 9.62 -9.05
C ILE A 207 -2.39 11.14 -8.92
N SER A 208 -1.33 11.81 -8.47
CA SER A 208 -1.20 13.27 -8.56
C SER A 208 -0.08 13.62 -9.54
N ILE A 209 -0.36 14.55 -10.44
CA ILE A 209 0.66 15.19 -11.26
C ILE A 209 1.28 16.28 -10.41
N ASN A 210 2.59 16.22 -10.21
CA ASN A 210 3.30 17.28 -9.51
C ASN A 210 3.31 18.53 -10.43
N SER A 211 2.77 19.65 -9.95
CA SER A 211 2.74 20.92 -10.71
C SER A 211 4.12 21.43 -11.14
N ASN A 212 5.18 20.88 -10.58
CA ASN A 212 6.57 21.20 -10.96
C ASN A 212 7.11 20.34 -12.13
N MET A 213 6.27 19.55 -12.78
CA MET A 213 6.61 18.78 -14.00
C MET A 213 6.12 19.47 -15.29
N GLN A 214 5.80 20.77 -15.23
CA GLN A 214 5.56 21.61 -16.41
C GLN A 214 6.80 22.36 -16.79
#